data_62126faf9a42cd15452c74c72408e54a
#
_entry.id   62126faf9a42cd15452c74c72408e54a
#
_cell.length_a   1.000
_cell.length_b   1.000
_cell.length_c   1.000
_cell.angle_alpha   90.00
_cell.angle_beta   90.00
_cell.angle_gamma   90.00
#
_symmetry.space_group_name_H-M   'P 1'
#
loop_
_entity.id
_entity.type
_entity.pdbx_description
1 polymer ?
#
loop_
_entity_poly.entity_id
_entity_poly.type
_entity_poly.pdbx_seq_one_letter_code
_entity_poly.pdbx_strand_id
1 'polypeptide(L)'
;MEESEFAAYEPSEEGLYLRFMGRGGPAAIEIGARIRTSRDIDPLAGLDIGSDWSFGSALEAERSAWRELWEERGIEIEGDEAAQTAMRYVIYQLTANCSARDSSVSIGARGLSHARYKGCYFWDTDLFLAPFYFLEDAQAARSLMRYRIGALPAAKEHARRMNSAGARYPWMASLDGSEQCESWDIGASEVHVTADVAYALGDYLEWTGDDELFFSGGAELLVETARFWLSRYSPAPGGGVNLLFCKGPDEYCGITSNNLFTNLMVRRNLELAAEAAARLSREDREQYAALKLSPVEALGWLELAEKIPVPRDPETGRLRQDDSLHLLEPVYPPSLKQGDGASYHRVCFDRVQRFKVIKQADVLLLMTRLPGLFTPEEKAAAWEDFEPICLHDSTLSFATHALFAAQNALPDAAERYWEKALYLDLRDVMGNTGKEGLHLACLGETWQTLAFGFAGLRLGPDGPELRPALPRGWKALRFRFLYRGKSWRAEIKADAPPALRED
;
A
#
# COMPACT_ATOMS: atom_id res chain seq x y z
N MET A 1 -1.46 -37.74 -34.20
CA MET A 1 -1.34 -36.79 -33.05
C MET A 1 -1.84 -37.55 -31.86
N GLU A 2 -0.98 -37.91 -30.94
CA GLU A 2 -1.38 -38.50 -29.67
C GLU A 2 -1.73 -37.38 -28.73
N GLU A 3 -2.98 -37.29 -28.27
CA GLU A 3 -3.36 -36.47 -27.14
C GLU A 3 -2.96 -37.23 -25.88
N SER A 4 -1.97 -36.73 -25.16
CA SER A 4 -1.65 -37.24 -23.82
C SER A 4 -2.38 -36.40 -22.79
N GLU A 5 -3.40 -36.97 -22.15
CA GLU A 5 -3.99 -36.43 -20.93
C GLU A 5 -3.03 -36.67 -19.75
N PHE A 6 -2.57 -35.60 -19.11
CA PHE A 6 -1.87 -35.68 -17.85
C PHE A 6 -2.88 -35.61 -16.71
N ALA A 7 -2.68 -36.47 -15.70
CA ALA A 7 -3.63 -36.75 -14.64
C ALA A 7 -4.23 -35.51 -13.96
N ALA A 8 -5.53 -35.54 -13.73
CA ALA A 8 -6.20 -34.66 -12.79
C ALA A 8 -5.63 -34.93 -11.39
N TYR A 9 -5.18 -33.88 -10.71
CA TYR A 9 -4.82 -33.94 -9.31
C TYR A 9 -6.11 -33.78 -8.50
N GLU A 10 -6.47 -34.77 -7.69
CA GLU A 10 -7.56 -34.65 -6.70
C GLU A 10 -6.97 -34.23 -5.37
N PRO A 11 -7.12 -32.96 -4.96
CA PRO A 11 -6.73 -32.53 -3.63
C PRO A 11 -7.86 -32.72 -2.63
N SER A 12 -7.50 -32.69 -1.35
CA SER A 12 -8.37 -32.60 -0.19
C SER A 12 -9.34 -31.41 -0.25
N GLU A 13 -10.36 -31.35 0.60
CA GLU A 13 -11.52 -30.42 0.62
C GLU A 13 -11.23 -28.93 0.35
N GLU A 14 -9.97 -28.48 0.39
CA GLU A 14 -9.51 -27.14 -0.03
C GLU A 14 -8.43 -27.32 -1.10
N GLY A 15 -8.80 -27.34 -2.39
CA GLY A 15 -7.86 -27.73 -3.42
C GLY A 15 -7.75 -26.81 -4.62
N LEU A 16 -6.63 -26.92 -5.29
CA LEU A 16 -6.33 -26.36 -6.60
C LEU A 16 -6.55 -27.47 -7.63
N TYR A 17 -7.45 -27.20 -8.61
CA TYR A 17 -7.76 -28.13 -9.69
C TYR A 17 -7.04 -27.66 -10.96
N LEU A 18 -6.21 -28.53 -11.53
CA LEU A 18 -5.41 -28.24 -12.71
C LEU A 18 -5.69 -29.26 -13.80
N ARG A 19 -5.97 -28.79 -15.00
CA ARG A 19 -5.97 -29.62 -16.20
C ARG A 19 -4.97 -29.10 -17.20
N PHE A 20 -4.12 -29.97 -17.68
CA PHE A 20 -3.16 -29.70 -18.74
C PHE A 20 -3.56 -30.44 -20.01
N MET A 21 -3.44 -29.77 -21.15
CA MET A 21 -3.55 -30.38 -22.46
C MET A 21 -2.30 -30.06 -23.26
N GLY A 22 -1.66 -31.08 -23.80
CA GLY A 22 -0.51 -30.93 -24.68
C GLY A 22 -0.87 -31.37 -26.11
N ARG A 23 -0.47 -30.57 -27.08
CA ARG A 23 -0.51 -30.93 -28.51
C ARG A 23 0.86 -30.68 -29.08
N GLY A 24 1.39 -31.62 -29.85
CA GLY A 24 2.70 -31.38 -30.43
C GLY A 24 3.17 -32.43 -31.42
N GLY A 25 4.24 -32.09 -32.09
CA GLY A 25 5.04 -32.93 -32.96
C GLY A 25 6.52 -32.69 -32.66
N PRO A 26 7.45 -33.30 -33.39
CA PRO A 26 8.88 -33.26 -33.06
C PRO A 26 9.52 -31.86 -33.05
N ALA A 27 8.84 -30.83 -33.52
CA ALA A 27 9.37 -29.47 -33.64
C ALA A 27 8.69 -28.43 -32.71
N ALA A 28 7.50 -28.72 -32.14
CA ALA A 28 6.78 -27.79 -31.28
C ALA A 28 5.77 -28.51 -30.39
N ILE A 29 5.61 -28.05 -29.15
CA ILE A 29 4.61 -28.51 -28.20
C ILE A 29 3.84 -27.29 -27.72
N GLU A 30 2.51 -27.32 -27.82
CA GLU A 30 1.60 -26.35 -27.22
C GLU A 30 1.02 -26.93 -25.93
N ILE A 31 1.07 -26.16 -24.84
CA ILE A 31 0.56 -26.58 -23.53
C ILE A 31 -0.48 -25.55 -23.08
N GLY A 32 -1.70 -26.00 -22.83
CA GLY A 32 -2.74 -25.20 -22.16
C GLY A 32 -2.93 -25.67 -20.73
N ALA A 33 -3.22 -24.74 -19.83
CA ALA A 33 -3.58 -25.06 -18.46
C ALA A 33 -4.87 -24.33 -18.08
N ARG A 34 -5.76 -25.01 -17.38
CA ARG A 34 -6.94 -24.42 -16.76
C ARG A 34 -6.88 -24.64 -15.26
N ILE A 35 -7.09 -23.57 -14.52
CA ILE A 35 -6.98 -23.55 -13.06
C ILE A 35 -8.35 -23.28 -12.46
N ARG A 36 -8.74 -24.07 -11.49
CA ARG A 36 -9.92 -23.91 -10.65
C ARG A 36 -9.53 -24.09 -9.19
N THR A 37 -10.31 -23.53 -8.30
CA THR A 37 -10.09 -23.61 -6.85
C THR A 37 -11.35 -24.10 -6.15
N SER A 38 -11.28 -24.49 -4.89
CA SER A 38 -12.43 -24.81 -4.04
C SER A 38 -13.42 -23.64 -3.89
N ARG A 39 -13.03 -22.43 -4.27
CA ARG A 39 -13.88 -21.23 -4.25
C ARG A 39 -14.75 -21.08 -5.52
N ASP A 40 -14.49 -21.85 -6.56
CA ASP A 40 -15.36 -21.91 -7.74
C ASP A 40 -16.64 -22.67 -7.41
N ILE A 41 -17.79 -22.24 -7.95
CA ILE A 41 -19.11 -22.85 -7.69
C ILE A 41 -19.11 -24.36 -7.99
N ASP A 42 -18.45 -24.74 -9.08
CA ASP A 42 -18.19 -26.11 -9.45
C ASP A 42 -16.73 -26.21 -9.96
N PRO A 43 -15.79 -26.56 -9.09
CA PRO A 43 -14.37 -26.58 -9.46
C PRO A 43 -14.04 -27.66 -10.50
N LEU A 44 -14.87 -28.68 -10.67
CA LEU A 44 -14.67 -29.73 -11.68
C LEU A 44 -15.33 -29.39 -13.02
N ALA A 45 -16.40 -28.60 -13.00
CA ALA A 45 -17.06 -28.17 -14.24
C ALA A 45 -16.17 -27.20 -15.00
N GLY A 46 -16.08 -27.40 -16.31
CA GLY A 46 -15.36 -26.52 -17.20
C GLY A 46 -13.84 -26.54 -17.07
N LEU A 47 -13.26 -27.59 -16.49
CA LEU A 47 -11.80 -27.82 -16.56
C LEU A 47 -11.36 -28.23 -17.98
N ASP A 48 -12.29 -28.59 -18.85
CA ASP A 48 -11.96 -28.91 -20.22
C ASP A 48 -11.48 -27.68 -21.00
N ILE A 49 -10.32 -27.79 -21.64
CA ILE A 49 -9.68 -26.68 -22.36
C ILE A 49 -10.37 -26.45 -23.73
N GLY A 50 -11.16 -27.43 -24.18
CA GLY A 50 -11.82 -27.38 -25.48
C GLY A 50 -10.90 -27.81 -26.64
N SER A 51 -11.49 -28.37 -27.68
CA SER A 51 -10.78 -28.87 -28.86
C SER A 51 -10.28 -27.76 -29.79
N ASP A 52 -10.87 -26.60 -29.71
CA ASP A 52 -10.63 -25.42 -30.54
C ASP A 52 -9.57 -24.47 -29.95
N TRP A 53 -9.03 -24.77 -28.73
CA TRP A 53 -7.93 -23.99 -28.15
C TRP A 53 -6.65 -24.12 -28.99
N SER A 54 -5.95 -23.02 -29.17
CA SER A 54 -4.59 -22.98 -29.71
C SER A 54 -3.78 -21.89 -29.06
N PHE A 55 -2.46 -22.06 -28.96
CA PHE A 55 -1.56 -21.02 -28.48
C PHE A 55 -1.69 -19.72 -29.29
N GLY A 56 -1.86 -19.84 -30.63
CA GLY A 56 -2.02 -18.67 -31.49
C GLY A 56 -3.26 -17.84 -31.17
N SER A 57 -4.41 -18.49 -30.95
CA SER A 57 -5.66 -17.78 -30.58
C SER A 57 -5.58 -17.15 -29.19
N ALA A 58 -4.97 -17.86 -28.23
CA ALA A 58 -4.76 -17.33 -26.87
C ALA A 58 -3.81 -16.12 -26.87
N LEU A 59 -2.70 -16.20 -27.64
CA LEU A 59 -1.73 -15.10 -27.75
C LEU A 59 -2.35 -13.85 -28.38
N GLU A 60 -3.20 -14.00 -29.41
CA GLU A 60 -3.84 -12.84 -30.04
C GLU A 60 -4.89 -12.20 -29.13
N ALA A 61 -5.64 -13.00 -28.39
CA ALA A 61 -6.58 -12.49 -27.38
C ALA A 61 -5.83 -11.69 -26.27
N GLU A 62 -4.73 -12.24 -25.77
CA GLU A 62 -3.88 -11.59 -24.77
C GLU A 62 -3.28 -10.29 -25.30
N ARG A 63 -2.75 -10.30 -26.53
CA ARG A 63 -2.24 -9.09 -27.19
C ARG A 63 -3.30 -8.01 -27.38
N SER A 64 -4.53 -8.40 -27.69
CA SER A 64 -5.63 -7.44 -27.83
C SER A 64 -5.97 -6.80 -26.50
N ALA A 65 -6.13 -7.61 -25.43
CA ALA A 65 -6.42 -7.12 -24.09
C ALA A 65 -5.33 -6.18 -23.58
N TRP A 66 -4.03 -6.52 -23.76
CA TRP A 66 -2.94 -5.63 -23.36
C TRP A 66 -2.84 -4.37 -24.21
N ARG A 67 -3.24 -4.42 -25.47
CA ARG A 67 -3.28 -3.21 -26.31
C ARG A 67 -4.29 -2.20 -25.77
N GLU A 68 -5.49 -2.66 -25.44
CA GLU A 68 -6.54 -1.85 -24.82
C GLU A 68 -6.08 -1.25 -23.46
N LEU A 69 -5.48 -2.10 -22.60
CA LEU A 69 -4.94 -1.65 -21.31
C LEU A 69 -3.85 -0.58 -21.45
N TRP A 70 -2.95 -0.71 -22.45
CA TRP A 70 -1.90 0.29 -22.67
C TRP A 70 -2.44 1.61 -23.20
N GLU A 71 -3.55 1.61 -23.93
CA GLU A 71 -4.24 2.83 -24.35
C GLU A 71 -4.90 3.55 -23.17
N GLU A 72 -5.41 2.81 -22.20
CA GLU A 72 -6.08 3.34 -21.01
C GLU A 72 -5.09 3.76 -19.91
N ARG A 73 -4.06 2.95 -19.64
CA ARG A 73 -3.16 3.06 -18.48
C ARG A 73 -1.70 3.32 -18.86
N GLY A 74 -1.45 3.56 -20.12
CA GLY A 74 -0.10 3.75 -20.61
C GLY A 74 0.54 5.04 -20.10
N ILE A 75 1.76 4.92 -19.59
CA ILE A 75 2.64 6.05 -19.28
C ILE A 75 3.63 6.21 -20.43
N GLU A 76 3.84 7.43 -20.88
CA GLU A 76 4.83 7.78 -21.88
C GLU A 76 5.90 8.68 -21.27
N ILE A 77 7.14 8.17 -21.25
CA ILE A 77 8.35 8.90 -20.85
C ILE A 77 9.17 9.17 -22.09
N GLU A 78 9.31 10.43 -22.49
CA GLU A 78 10.13 10.85 -23.62
C GLU A 78 11.50 11.32 -23.13
N GLY A 79 12.56 10.76 -23.70
CA GLY A 79 13.95 11.09 -23.37
C GLY A 79 14.67 10.01 -22.54
N ASP A 80 13.95 8.97 -22.04
CA ASP A 80 14.53 7.83 -21.33
C ASP A 80 13.81 6.52 -21.67
N GLU A 81 14.29 5.82 -22.68
CA GLU A 81 13.71 4.55 -23.15
C GLU A 81 13.84 3.42 -22.11
N ALA A 82 14.89 3.46 -21.28
CA ALA A 82 15.09 2.45 -20.26
C ALA A 82 14.07 2.61 -19.12
N ALA A 83 13.85 3.84 -18.65
CA ALA A 83 12.81 4.15 -17.69
C ALA A 83 11.42 3.85 -18.25
N GLN A 84 11.15 4.18 -19.53
CA GLN A 84 9.91 3.84 -20.23
C GLN A 84 9.63 2.32 -20.20
N THR A 85 10.63 1.52 -20.50
CA THR A 85 10.51 0.06 -20.51
C THR A 85 10.27 -0.49 -19.09
N ALA A 86 11.01 0.01 -18.11
CA ALA A 86 10.86 -0.40 -16.72
C ALA A 86 9.50 0.01 -16.13
N MET A 87 8.98 1.20 -16.47
CA MET A 87 7.63 1.61 -16.05
C MET A 87 6.52 0.75 -16.67
N ARG A 88 6.69 0.28 -17.92
CA ARG A 88 5.77 -0.70 -18.49
C ARG A 88 5.78 -2.02 -17.71
N TYR A 89 6.97 -2.47 -17.28
CA TYR A 89 7.06 -3.65 -16.40
C TYR A 89 6.34 -3.41 -15.06
N VAL A 90 6.51 -2.25 -14.43
CA VAL A 90 5.80 -1.90 -13.20
C VAL A 90 4.29 -2.01 -13.38
N ILE A 91 3.73 -1.33 -14.40
CA ILE A 91 2.29 -1.35 -14.68
C ILE A 91 1.79 -2.76 -15.00
N TYR A 92 2.58 -3.53 -15.77
CA TYR A 92 2.27 -4.93 -16.07
C TYR A 92 2.13 -5.75 -14.81
N GLN A 93 3.10 -5.68 -13.89
CA GLN A 93 3.07 -6.46 -12.65
C GLN A 93 1.92 -6.03 -11.73
N LEU A 94 1.67 -4.75 -11.58
CA LEU A 94 0.55 -4.25 -10.80
C LEU A 94 -0.79 -4.77 -11.38
N THR A 95 -0.99 -4.65 -12.69
CA THR A 95 -2.21 -5.11 -13.35
C THR A 95 -2.40 -6.63 -13.25
N ALA A 96 -1.34 -7.42 -13.46
CA ALA A 96 -1.40 -8.88 -13.47
C ALA A 96 -1.61 -9.51 -12.08
N ASN A 97 -1.26 -8.80 -11.00
CA ASN A 97 -1.34 -9.32 -9.63
C ASN A 97 -2.58 -8.87 -8.86
N CYS A 98 -3.52 -8.17 -9.49
CA CYS A 98 -4.77 -7.73 -8.86
C CYS A 98 -5.98 -8.40 -9.50
N SER A 99 -6.93 -8.87 -8.68
CA SER A 99 -8.23 -9.33 -9.15
C SER A 99 -9.28 -8.23 -9.03
N ALA A 100 -9.61 -7.60 -10.16
CA ALA A 100 -10.69 -6.62 -10.20
C ALA A 100 -12.09 -7.22 -9.98
N ARG A 101 -12.26 -8.55 -10.16
CA ARG A 101 -13.56 -9.22 -10.15
C ARG A 101 -13.86 -10.00 -8.88
N ASP A 102 -12.89 -10.16 -7.98
CA ASP A 102 -13.03 -10.94 -6.76
C ASP A 102 -12.66 -10.10 -5.53
N SER A 103 -13.68 -9.58 -4.87
CA SER A 103 -13.52 -8.76 -3.65
C SER A 103 -13.30 -9.57 -2.37
N SER A 104 -13.23 -10.89 -2.45
CA SER A 104 -12.88 -11.75 -1.31
C SER A 104 -11.38 -11.99 -1.17
N VAL A 105 -10.58 -11.40 -2.06
CA VAL A 105 -9.12 -11.42 -2.03
C VAL A 105 -8.55 -10.01 -2.09
N SER A 106 -7.31 -9.84 -1.61
CA SER A 106 -6.50 -8.66 -1.79
C SER A 106 -5.20 -9.02 -2.52
N ILE A 107 -4.17 -8.19 -2.42
CA ILE A 107 -2.89 -8.43 -3.08
C ILE A 107 -1.88 -8.85 -2.01
N GLY A 108 -1.33 -10.07 -2.14
CA GLY A 108 -0.23 -10.51 -1.29
C GLY A 108 1.04 -9.69 -1.54
N ALA A 109 1.88 -9.52 -0.53
CA ALA A 109 3.11 -8.72 -0.63
C ALA A 109 4.03 -9.15 -1.80
N ARG A 110 3.97 -10.43 -2.19
CA ARG A 110 4.72 -11.01 -3.32
C ARG A 110 3.83 -11.36 -4.52
N GLY A 111 2.57 -10.94 -4.51
CA GLY A 111 1.58 -11.26 -5.53
C GLY A 111 1.45 -12.77 -5.75
N LEU A 112 1.32 -13.16 -7.00
CA LEU A 112 1.25 -14.56 -7.43
C LEU A 112 2.64 -15.19 -7.69
N SER A 113 3.71 -14.44 -7.51
CA SER A 113 5.06 -14.88 -7.88
C SER A 113 5.71 -15.81 -6.86
N HIS A 114 5.28 -15.78 -5.60
CA HIS A 114 5.87 -16.60 -4.54
C HIS A 114 4.93 -16.77 -3.33
N ALA A 115 5.05 -17.92 -2.64
CA ALA A 115 4.28 -18.24 -1.43
C ALA A 115 4.86 -17.66 -0.12
N ARG A 116 5.85 -16.77 -0.20
CA ARG A 116 6.38 -16.11 1.00
C ARG A 116 5.26 -15.33 1.70
N TYR A 117 5.31 -15.32 3.01
CA TYR A 117 4.23 -14.80 3.86
C TYR A 117 2.89 -15.54 3.70
N LYS A 118 2.92 -16.78 3.19
CA LYS A 118 1.74 -17.66 3.05
C LYS A 118 0.60 -17.04 2.21
N GLY A 119 0.93 -16.09 1.32
CA GLY A 119 -0.07 -15.35 0.53
C GLY A 119 -0.91 -14.36 1.33
N CYS A 120 -0.53 -14.04 2.56
CA CYS A 120 -1.25 -13.08 3.39
C CYS A 120 -1.13 -11.64 2.88
N TYR A 121 -2.06 -10.81 3.32
CA TYR A 121 -2.21 -9.42 2.94
C TYR A 121 -1.74 -8.49 4.07
N PHE A 122 -1.08 -7.41 3.71
CA PHE A 122 -0.47 -6.45 4.62
C PHE A 122 -0.96 -5.03 4.31
N TRP A 123 -0.50 -4.07 5.07
CA TRP A 123 -0.66 -2.63 4.82
C TRP A 123 -0.04 -2.16 3.49
N ASP A 124 0.79 -3.01 2.89
CA ASP A 124 1.36 -2.85 1.54
C ASP A 124 0.29 -2.45 0.53
N THR A 125 -0.86 -3.13 0.58
CA THR A 125 -1.98 -2.83 -0.32
C THR A 125 -2.55 -1.46 -0.05
N ASP A 126 -2.73 -1.07 1.20
CA ASP A 126 -3.46 0.14 1.57
C ASP A 126 -2.71 1.41 1.21
N LEU A 127 -1.39 1.48 1.52
CA LEU A 127 -0.62 2.70 1.34
C LEU A 127 0.22 2.72 0.05
N PHE A 128 0.68 1.57 -0.41
CA PHE A 128 1.64 1.52 -1.51
C PHE A 128 1.01 1.11 -2.84
N LEU A 129 0.04 0.21 -2.83
CA LEU A 129 -0.59 -0.32 -4.04
C LEU A 129 -1.89 0.40 -4.39
N ALA A 130 -2.76 0.62 -3.42
CA ALA A 130 -4.11 1.13 -3.63
C ALA A 130 -4.16 2.46 -4.41
N PRO A 131 -3.27 3.45 -4.17
CA PRO A 131 -3.28 4.69 -4.94
C PRO A 131 -3.15 4.51 -6.46
N PHE A 132 -2.39 3.49 -6.91
CA PHE A 132 -2.33 3.13 -8.33
C PHE A 132 -3.73 2.73 -8.84
N TYR A 133 -4.40 1.80 -8.15
CA TYR A 133 -5.70 1.32 -8.61
C TYR A 133 -6.79 2.39 -8.50
N PHE A 134 -6.75 3.24 -7.47
CA PHE A 134 -7.73 4.33 -7.32
C PHE A 134 -7.75 5.26 -8.52
N LEU A 135 -6.60 5.45 -9.16
CA LEU A 135 -6.44 6.34 -10.28
C LEU A 135 -6.39 5.64 -11.65
N GLU A 136 -6.20 4.30 -11.70
CA GLU A 136 -6.02 3.57 -12.95
C GLU A 136 -7.12 2.54 -13.22
N ASP A 137 -7.77 1.99 -12.17
CA ASP A 137 -8.75 0.90 -12.30
C ASP A 137 -9.84 0.97 -11.23
N ALA A 138 -10.94 1.64 -11.54
CA ALA A 138 -12.04 1.81 -10.59
C ALA A 138 -12.62 0.46 -10.08
N GLN A 139 -12.62 -0.60 -10.88
CA GLN A 139 -13.15 -1.90 -10.48
C GLN A 139 -12.20 -2.61 -9.52
N ALA A 140 -10.90 -2.60 -9.80
CA ALA A 140 -9.87 -3.13 -8.91
C ALA A 140 -9.83 -2.35 -7.59
N ALA A 141 -9.85 -1.02 -7.65
CA ALA A 141 -9.93 -0.14 -6.50
C ALA A 141 -11.08 -0.50 -5.56
N ARG A 142 -12.28 -0.64 -6.12
CA ARG A 142 -13.48 -1.01 -5.37
C ARG A 142 -13.38 -2.42 -4.78
N SER A 143 -12.80 -3.36 -5.53
CA SER A 143 -12.59 -4.74 -5.08
C SER A 143 -11.69 -4.79 -3.85
N LEU A 144 -10.57 -4.05 -3.85
CA LEU A 144 -9.64 -3.98 -2.73
C LEU A 144 -10.29 -3.38 -1.47
N MET A 145 -11.06 -2.30 -1.61
CA MET A 145 -11.76 -1.71 -0.47
C MET A 145 -12.89 -2.61 0.05
N ARG A 146 -13.59 -3.33 -0.81
CA ARG A 146 -14.58 -4.34 -0.42
C ARG A 146 -13.97 -5.49 0.37
N TYR A 147 -12.73 -5.91 0.04
CA TYR A 147 -12.02 -6.88 0.85
C TYR A 147 -11.84 -6.37 2.30
N ARG A 148 -11.37 -5.13 2.48
CA ARG A 148 -11.20 -4.54 3.82
C ARG A 148 -12.52 -4.43 4.57
N ILE A 149 -13.60 -4.03 3.90
CA ILE A 149 -14.95 -3.99 4.49
C ILE A 149 -15.41 -5.41 4.85
N GLY A 150 -15.22 -6.39 3.98
CA GLY A 150 -15.55 -7.80 4.24
C GLY A 150 -14.76 -8.42 5.40
N ALA A 151 -13.55 -7.94 5.68
CA ALA A 151 -12.70 -8.35 6.79
C ALA A 151 -13.09 -7.67 8.13
N LEU A 152 -14.02 -6.71 8.14
CA LEU A 152 -14.41 -5.98 9.36
C LEU A 152 -14.88 -6.89 10.49
N PRO A 153 -15.67 -7.96 10.28
CA PRO A 153 -16.03 -8.88 11.38
C PRO A 153 -14.82 -9.53 12.05
N ALA A 154 -13.81 -9.94 11.30
CA ALA A 154 -12.57 -10.50 11.84
C ALA A 154 -11.77 -9.43 12.62
N ALA A 155 -11.72 -8.19 12.11
CA ALA A 155 -11.07 -7.08 12.79
C ALA A 155 -11.76 -6.71 14.12
N LYS A 156 -13.09 -6.78 14.19
CA LYS A 156 -13.88 -6.61 15.44
C LYS A 156 -13.58 -7.72 16.43
N GLU A 157 -13.52 -8.97 15.97
CA GLU A 157 -13.16 -10.11 16.82
C GLU A 157 -11.71 -10.00 17.31
N HIS A 158 -10.78 -9.51 16.48
CA HIS A 158 -9.40 -9.26 16.87
C HIS A 158 -9.31 -8.22 18.01
N ALA A 159 -10.00 -7.08 17.88
CA ALA A 159 -10.08 -6.07 18.93
C ALA A 159 -10.66 -6.67 20.23
N ARG A 160 -11.77 -7.44 20.14
CA ARG A 160 -12.41 -8.08 21.27
C ARG A 160 -11.49 -9.04 22.03
N ARG A 161 -10.70 -9.85 21.31
CA ARG A 161 -9.69 -10.76 21.92
C ARG A 161 -8.61 -10.01 22.69
N MET A 162 -8.36 -8.77 22.32
CA MET A 162 -7.40 -7.89 23.00
C MET A 162 -8.06 -6.98 24.06
N ASN A 163 -9.33 -7.24 24.40
CA ASN A 163 -10.13 -6.43 25.32
C ASN A 163 -10.25 -4.95 24.89
N SER A 164 -10.23 -4.69 23.60
CA SER A 164 -10.46 -3.38 23.01
C SER A 164 -11.85 -3.31 22.37
N ALA A 165 -12.39 -2.10 22.26
CA ALA A 165 -13.60 -1.83 21.49
C ALA A 165 -13.30 -1.72 20.00
N GLY A 166 -14.36 -1.67 19.17
CA GLY A 166 -14.26 -1.40 17.75
C GLY A 166 -13.58 -2.49 16.94
N ALA A 167 -12.83 -2.09 15.93
CA ALA A 167 -12.16 -3.00 14.99
C ALA A 167 -10.66 -2.74 14.91
N ARG A 168 -9.85 -3.79 15.07
CA ARG A 168 -8.41 -3.78 14.85
C ARG A 168 -8.05 -4.62 13.64
N TYR A 169 -7.58 -4.00 12.58
CA TYR A 169 -7.07 -4.72 11.43
C TYR A 169 -5.73 -5.39 11.75
N PRO A 170 -5.51 -6.62 11.23
CA PRO A 170 -4.31 -7.40 11.54
C PRO A 170 -3.08 -6.87 10.80
N TRP A 171 -1.91 -7.16 11.34
CA TRP A 171 -0.64 -6.96 10.62
C TRP A 171 -0.55 -7.85 9.37
N MET A 172 -0.90 -9.12 9.51
CA MET A 172 -0.81 -10.15 8.46
C MET A 172 -2.19 -10.81 8.28
N ALA A 173 -2.98 -10.32 7.35
CA ALA A 173 -4.35 -10.77 7.13
C ALA A 173 -4.43 -12.02 6.26
N SER A 174 -5.24 -13.00 6.66
CA SER A 174 -5.67 -14.12 5.82
C SER A 174 -6.84 -13.72 4.89
N LEU A 175 -7.36 -14.68 4.14
CA LEU A 175 -8.54 -14.50 3.27
C LEU A 175 -9.78 -14.02 4.04
N ASP A 176 -10.00 -14.50 5.26
CA ASP A 176 -11.11 -14.10 6.13
C ASP A 176 -10.82 -12.84 6.96
N GLY A 177 -9.65 -12.23 6.78
CA GLY A 177 -9.22 -11.04 7.51
C GLY A 177 -8.66 -11.31 8.92
N SER A 178 -8.46 -12.58 9.32
CA SER A 178 -7.90 -12.91 10.63
C SER A 178 -6.38 -12.71 10.67
N GLU A 179 -5.84 -12.41 11.88
CA GLU A 179 -4.39 -12.23 12.12
C GLU A 179 -3.64 -13.55 12.02
N GLN A 180 -2.59 -13.57 11.19
CA GLN A 180 -1.72 -14.73 10.97
C GLN A 180 -0.30 -14.53 11.51
N CYS A 181 0.02 -13.37 12.05
CA CYS A 181 1.31 -13.08 12.66
C CYS A 181 1.36 -13.62 14.07
N GLU A 182 2.20 -14.63 14.31
CA GLU A 182 2.39 -15.24 15.63
C GLU A 182 3.41 -14.45 16.49
N SER A 183 4.19 -13.57 15.87
CA SER A 183 5.21 -12.78 16.56
C SER A 183 4.58 -11.69 17.39
N TRP A 184 4.77 -11.75 18.70
CA TRP A 184 4.20 -10.76 19.62
C TRP A 184 4.76 -9.36 19.40
N ASP A 185 6.05 -9.25 19.13
CA ASP A 185 6.75 -7.98 18.93
C ASP A 185 6.44 -7.29 17.60
N ILE A 186 5.84 -8.00 16.64
CA ILE A 186 5.35 -7.46 15.37
C ILE A 186 3.83 -7.46 15.36
N GLY A 187 3.18 -8.60 15.27
CA GLY A 187 1.72 -8.68 15.13
C GLY A 187 0.92 -7.97 16.22
N ALA A 188 1.42 -7.94 17.47
CA ALA A 188 0.74 -7.23 18.56
C ALA A 188 1.06 -5.73 18.62
N SER A 189 2.22 -5.29 18.14
CA SER A 189 2.71 -3.90 18.26
C SER A 189 2.50 -3.04 17.01
N GLU A 190 2.41 -3.65 15.82
CA GLU A 190 2.14 -2.96 14.53
C GLU A 190 0.67 -2.55 14.39
N VAL A 191 0.23 -1.70 15.30
CA VAL A 191 -1.19 -1.29 15.40
C VAL A 191 -1.59 -0.27 14.32
N HIS A 192 -0.62 0.39 13.69
CA HIS A 192 -0.86 1.45 12.71
C HIS A 192 -1.69 0.97 11.51
N VAL A 193 -1.61 -0.32 11.14
CA VAL A 193 -2.38 -0.91 10.03
C VAL A 193 -3.87 -0.58 10.11
N THR A 194 -4.42 -0.48 11.32
CA THR A 194 -5.82 -0.10 11.52
C THR A 194 -6.12 1.31 11.00
N ALA A 195 -5.20 2.26 11.24
CA ALA A 195 -5.34 3.63 10.73
C ALA A 195 -5.01 3.71 9.23
N ASP A 196 -4.08 2.89 8.74
CA ASP A 196 -3.71 2.84 7.33
C ASP A 196 -4.87 2.38 6.45
N VAL A 197 -5.62 1.37 6.90
CA VAL A 197 -6.85 0.90 6.22
C VAL A 197 -7.92 2.00 6.18
N ALA A 198 -8.13 2.71 7.29
CA ALA A 198 -9.08 3.82 7.33
C ALA A 198 -8.64 4.99 6.44
N TYR A 199 -7.35 5.30 6.42
CA TYR A 199 -6.75 6.31 5.56
C TYR A 199 -6.96 5.97 4.08
N ALA A 200 -6.63 4.73 3.67
CA ALA A 200 -6.82 4.27 2.30
C ALA A 200 -8.29 4.34 1.86
N LEU A 201 -9.22 3.96 2.75
CA LEU A 201 -10.66 4.11 2.47
C LEU A 201 -11.05 5.59 2.34
N GLY A 202 -10.48 6.48 3.16
CA GLY A 202 -10.70 7.93 3.04
C GLY A 202 -10.27 8.47 1.68
N ASP A 203 -9.03 8.17 1.26
CA ASP A 203 -8.52 8.54 -0.06
C ASP A 203 -9.35 7.93 -1.19
N TYR A 204 -9.75 6.65 -1.07
CA TYR A 204 -10.63 6.02 -2.05
C TYR A 204 -11.94 6.78 -2.23
N LEU A 205 -12.64 7.07 -1.13
CA LEU A 205 -13.92 7.77 -1.18
C LEU A 205 -13.77 9.21 -1.72
N GLU A 206 -12.70 9.90 -1.36
CA GLU A 206 -12.41 11.25 -1.86
C GLU A 206 -12.09 11.27 -3.35
N TRP A 207 -11.25 10.31 -3.82
CA TRP A 207 -10.74 10.32 -5.19
C TRP A 207 -11.70 9.70 -6.19
N THR A 208 -12.55 8.76 -5.75
CA THR A 208 -13.51 8.10 -6.64
C THR A 208 -14.92 8.68 -6.59
N GLY A 209 -15.33 9.20 -5.42
CA GLY A 209 -16.70 9.63 -5.17
C GLY A 209 -17.69 8.47 -5.06
N ASP A 210 -17.24 7.26 -4.69
CA ASP A 210 -18.08 6.06 -4.57
C ASP A 210 -18.97 6.09 -3.31
N ASP A 211 -20.08 6.82 -3.39
CA ASP A 211 -21.06 6.90 -2.31
C ASP A 211 -21.69 5.53 -1.98
N GLU A 212 -21.86 4.65 -2.97
CA GLU A 212 -22.43 3.32 -2.72
C GLU A 212 -21.53 2.51 -1.76
N LEU A 213 -20.22 2.56 -1.94
CA LEU A 213 -19.30 1.88 -1.04
C LEU A 213 -19.29 2.51 0.36
N PHE A 214 -19.40 3.83 0.45
CA PHE A 214 -19.53 4.52 1.73
C PHE A 214 -20.71 3.97 2.55
N PHE A 215 -21.91 3.91 1.96
CA PHE A 215 -23.11 3.42 2.67
C PHE A 215 -23.15 1.90 2.81
N SER A 216 -22.47 1.13 1.96
CA SER A 216 -22.46 -0.35 2.02
C SER A 216 -21.34 -0.95 2.87
N GLY A 217 -20.90 -0.24 3.91
CA GLY A 217 -19.94 -0.71 4.91
C GLY A 217 -18.72 0.19 5.14
N GLY A 218 -18.44 1.13 4.22
CA GLY A 218 -17.32 2.06 4.39
C GLY A 218 -17.45 2.93 5.65
N ALA A 219 -18.63 3.49 5.89
CA ALA A 219 -18.90 4.29 7.08
C ALA A 219 -18.75 3.45 8.37
N GLU A 220 -19.23 2.19 8.38
CA GLU A 220 -19.06 1.28 9.53
C GLU A 220 -17.57 1.02 9.81
N LEU A 221 -16.77 0.77 8.78
CA LEU A 221 -15.32 0.57 8.92
C LEU A 221 -14.66 1.78 9.60
N LEU A 222 -14.93 3.00 9.12
CA LEU A 222 -14.37 4.23 9.70
C LEU A 222 -14.76 4.42 11.17
N VAL A 223 -16.02 4.15 11.50
CA VAL A 223 -16.56 4.24 12.88
C VAL A 223 -15.90 3.20 13.79
N GLU A 224 -15.84 1.96 13.37
CA GLU A 224 -15.33 0.88 14.22
C GLU A 224 -13.81 0.98 14.45
N THR A 225 -13.06 1.45 13.47
CA THR A 225 -11.63 1.75 13.66
C THR A 225 -11.41 2.91 14.63
N ALA A 226 -12.24 3.95 14.57
CA ALA A 226 -12.18 5.05 15.55
C ALA A 226 -12.52 4.61 16.97
N ARG A 227 -13.50 3.69 17.15
CA ARG A 227 -13.83 3.06 18.42
C ARG A 227 -12.66 2.28 19.01
N PHE A 228 -11.91 1.58 18.16
CA PHE A 228 -10.67 0.90 18.58
C PHE A 228 -9.67 1.91 19.16
N TRP A 229 -9.41 3.00 18.47
CA TRP A 229 -8.43 3.99 18.91
C TRP A 229 -8.82 4.65 20.24
N LEU A 230 -10.10 4.97 20.43
CA LEU A 230 -10.58 5.52 21.69
C LEU A 230 -10.31 4.57 22.87
N SER A 231 -10.35 3.25 22.66
CA SER A 231 -10.04 2.24 23.67
C SER A 231 -8.54 1.94 23.80
N ARG A 232 -7.71 2.30 22.80
CA ARG A 232 -6.28 1.91 22.74
C ARG A 232 -5.36 2.95 23.36
N TYR A 233 -5.75 4.22 23.38
CA TYR A 233 -4.98 5.25 24.04
C TYR A 233 -5.18 5.22 25.55
N SER A 234 -4.11 5.53 26.29
CA SER A 234 -4.12 5.61 27.75
C SER A 234 -3.98 7.07 28.19
N PRO A 235 -4.64 7.49 29.29
CA PRO A 235 -4.44 8.80 29.87
C PRO A 235 -2.95 9.03 30.21
N ALA A 236 -2.45 10.22 29.90
CA ALA A 236 -1.09 10.64 30.28
C ALA A 236 -1.06 11.39 31.59
N PRO A 237 -0.02 11.26 32.43
CA PRO A 237 0.17 12.11 33.60
C PRO A 237 0.22 13.59 33.21
N GLY A 238 -0.54 14.42 33.88
CA GLY A 238 -0.60 15.86 33.58
C GLY A 238 -1.61 16.26 32.51
N GLY A 239 -2.38 15.32 31.97
CA GLY A 239 -3.35 15.51 30.91
C GLY A 239 -2.83 15.02 29.54
N GLY A 240 -3.74 14.93 28.55
CA GLY A 240 -3.43 14.33 27.27
C GLY A 240 -3.52 12.80 27.28
N VAL A 241 -2.95 12.16 26.26
CA VAL A 241 -2.99 10.70 26.05
C VAL A 241 -1.65 10.17 25.59
N ASN A 242 -1.44 8.87 25.75
CA ASN A 242 -0.29 8.14 25.21
C ASN A 242 -0.72 6.90 24.43
N LEU A 243 -0.07 6.63 23.31
CA LEU A 243 -0.07 5.35 22.64
C LEU A 243 1.14 4.53 23.12
N LEU A 244 0.92 3.71 24.13
CA LEU A 244 1.99 2.91 24.75
C LEU A 244 2.20 1.58 24.01
N PHE A 245 3.46 1.11 23.98
CA PHE A 245 3.83 -0.22 23.48
C PHE A 245 3.35 -0.49 22.05
N CYS A 246 3.82 0.32 21.12
CA CYS A 246 3.56 0.17 19.68
C CYS A 246 4.87 0.14 18.88
N LYS A 247 4.75 -0.25 17.62
CA LYS A 247 5.74 0.02 16.56
C LYS A 247 5.06 0.86 15.49
N GLY A 248 5.85 1.68 14.82
CA GLY A 248 5.49 2.30 13.56
C GLY A 248 6.02 1.50 12.37
N PRO A 249 6.02 2.09 11.17
CA PRO A 249 6.60 1.48 9.97
C PRO A 249 8.04 1.01 10.10
N ASP A 250 8.83 1.63 10.95
CA ASP A 250 10.22 1.21 11.21
C ASP A 250 10.27 -0.03 12.11
N GLU A 251 10.44 -1.19 11.52
CA GLU A 251 10.51 -2.46 12.24
C GLU A 251 11.79 -2.65 13.07
N TYR A 252 12.87 -1.85 12.84
CA TYR A 252 14.08 -1.92 13.65
C TYR A 252 13.95 -1.17 14.97
N CYS A 253 13.05 -0.22 15.07
CA CYS A 253 12.68 0.31 16.37
C CYS A 253 12.11 -0.83 17.24
N GLY A 254 12.58 -0.97 18.46
CA GLY A 254 11.97 -1.85 19.44
C GLY A 254 10.53 -1.43 19.73
N ILE A 255 9.84 -2.17 20.61
CA ILE A 255 8.53 -1.71 21.08
C ILE A 255 8.72 -0.38 21.81
N THR A 256 8.07 0.65 21.32
CA THR A 256 8.18 2.05 21.75
C THR A 256 6.83 2.63 22.18
N SER A 257 6.72 3.93 22.27
CA SER A 257 5.47 4.65 22.55
C SER A 257 5.39 5.91 21.70
N ASN A 258 4.19 6.38 21.47
CA ASN A 258 3.92 7.63 20.78
C ASN A 258 4.63 7.77 19.42
N ASN A 259 4.64 6.66 18.61
CA ASN A 259 5.17 6.74 17.25
C ASN A 259 4.43 7.81 16.46
N LEU A 260 5.16 8.73 15.83
CA LEU A 260 4.64 9.90 15.14
C LEU A 260 3.75 9.53 13.96
N PHE A 261 4.20 8.55 13.14
CA PHE A 261 3.43 8.05 12.00
C PHE A 261 2.07 7.54 12.48
N THR A 262 2.07 6.59 13.42
CA THR A 262 0.85 6.01 13.97
C THR A 262 -0.07 7.08 14.55
N ASN A 263 0.47 8.00 15.36
CA ASN A 263 -0.30 9.05 16.01
C ASN A 263 -1.03 9.95 15.00
N LEU A 264 -0.38 10.38 13.92
CA LEU A 264 -1.01 11.28 12.96
C LEU A 264 -1.92 10.55 11.97
N MET A 265 -1.63 9.29 11.63
CA MET A 265 -2.57 8.45 10.87
C MET A 265 -3.84 8.17 11.69
N VAL A 266 -3.71 7.93 13.00
CA VAL A 266 -4.87 7.79 13.90
C VAL A 266 -5.68 9.08 13.98
N ARG A 267 -5.03 10.25 14.09
CA ARG A 267 -5.74 11.54 14.05
C ARG A 267 -6.60 11.65 12.81
N ARG A 268 -6.06 11.32 11.63
CA ARG A 268 -6.83 11.33 10.38
C ARG A 268 -7.97 10.32 10.39
N ASN A 269 -7.78 9.10 10.92
CA ASN A 269 -8.86 8.12 11.06
C ASN A 269 -10.01 8.65 11.95
N LEU A 270 -9.69 9.29 13.07
CA LEU A 270 -10.70 9.88 13.97
C LEU A 270 -11.49 11.01 13.30
N GLU A 271 -10.83 11.86 12.52
CA GLU A 271 -11.45 12.90 11.72
C GLU A 271 -12.39 12.30 10.66
N LEU A 272 -11.93 11.31 9.89
CA LEU A 272 -12.75 10.60 8.89
C LEU A 272 -13.99 9.94 9.52
N ALA A 273 -13.86 9.37 10.71
CA ALA A 273 -14.99 8.78 11.42
C ALA A 273 -16.01 9.84 11.87
N ALA A 274 -15.55 10.99 12.34
CA ALA A 274 -16.42 12.10 12.71
C ALA A 274 -17.15 12.68 11.48
N GLU A 275 -16.46 12.83 10.35
CA GLU A 275 -17.02 13.21 9.06
C GLU A 275 -18.09 12.20 8.60
N ALA A 276 -17.80 10.88 8.70
CA ALA A 276 -18.71 9.80 8.36
C ALA A 276 -19.97 9.82 9.24
N ALA A 277 -19.82 9.99 10.57
CA ALA A 277 -20.94 10.10 11.49
C ALA A 277 -21.82 11.33 11.19
N ALA A 278 -21.20 12.46 10.89
CA ALA A 278 -21.92 13.67 10.51
C ALA A 278 -22.66 13.51 9.17
N ARG A 279 -22.07 12.81 8.20
CA ARG A 279 -22.71 12.47 6.92
C ARG A 279 -23.90 11.55 7.12
N LEU A 280 -23.74 10.43 7.85
CA LEU A 280 -24.81 9.48 8.15
C LEU A 280 -25.98 10.15 8.87
N SER A 281 -25.73 11.06 9.82
CA SER A 281 -26.79 11.74 10.55
C SER A 281 -27.69 12.61 9.65
N ARG A 282 -27.16 13.07 8.50
CA ARG A 282 -27.88 13.88 7.51
C ARG A 282 -28.54 13.05 6.41
N GLU A 283 -27.83 12.04 5.93
CA GLU A 283 -28.14 11.33 4.68
C GLU A 283 -28.73 9.94 4.90
N ASP A 284 -28.36 9.23 6.01
CA ASP A 284 -28.86 7.91 6.36
C ASP A 284 -29.02 7.72 7.87
N ARG A 285 -30.15 8.23 8.40
CA ARG A 285 -30.48 8.13 9.83
C ARG A 285 -30.71 6.71 10.30
N GLU A 286 -31.11 5.81 9.43
CA GLU A 286 -31.33 4.39 9.79
C GLU A 286 -29.96 3.73 10.06
N GLN A 287 -29.00 3.89 9.19
CA GLN A 287 -27.63 3.38 9.41
C GLN A 287 -26.96 4.07 10.60
N TYR A 288 -27.15 5.40 10.76
CA TYR A 288 -26.68 6.12 11.96
C TYR A 288 -27.20 5.49 13.25
N ALA A 289 -28.48 5.17 13.31
CA ALA A 289 -29.09 4.53 14.47
C ALA A 289 -28.64 3.06 14.63
N ALA A 290 -28.52 2.31 13.53
CA ALA A 290 -28.04 0.92 13.55
C ALA A 290 -26.62 0.80 14.12
N LEU A 291 -25.75 1.76 13.77
CA LEU A 291 -24.38 1.87 14.30
C LEU A 291 -24.35 2.45 15.72
N LYS A 292 -25.51 2.82 16.30
CA LYS A 292 -25.65 3.43 17.64
C LYS A 292 -24.79 4.68 17.84
N LEU A 293 -24.63 5.44 16.78
CA LEU A 293 -23.85 6.67 16.81
C LEU A 293 -24.53 7.75 17.65
N SER A 294 -23.73 8.63 18.23
CA SER A 294 -24.20 9.81 18.94
C SER A 294 -23.28 11.00 18.68
N PRO A 295 -23.79 12.24 18.79
CA PRO A 295 -22.94 13.42 18.70
C PRO A 295 -21.82 13.46 19.74
N VAL A 296 -22.06 12.90 20.93
CA VAL A 296 -21.08 12.84 22.02
C VAL A 296 -19.93 11.91 21.65
N GLU A 297 -20.22 10.78 21.00
CA GLU A 297 -19.19 9.85 20.52
C GLU A 297 -18.30 10.50 19.46
N ALA A 298 -18.89 11.15 18.45
CA ALA A 298 -18.15 11.85 17.39
C ALA A 298 -17.30 12.99 17.94
N LEU A 299 -17.79 13.76 18.91
CA LEU A 299 -17.02 14.78 19.62
C LEU A 299 -15.85 14.15 20.40
N GLY A 300 -16.07 12.98 21.04
CA GLY A 300 -15.01 12.26 21.75
C GLY A 300 -13.85 11.83 20.84
N TRP A 301 -14.12 11.49 19.57
CA TRP A 301 -13.06 11.21 18.59
C TRP A 301 -12.25 12.47 18.26
N LEU A 302 -12.90 13.61 18.04
CA LEU A 302 -12.21 14.87 17.77
C LEU A 302 -11.41 15.37 19.00
N GLU A 303 -11.95 15.23 20.19
CA GLU A 303 -11.21 15.53 21.44
C GLU A 303 -9.99 14.62 21.63
N LEU A 304 -10.08 13.34 21.25
CA LEU A 304 -8.93 12.45 21.26
C LEU A 304 -7.90 12.90 20.23
N ALA A 305 -8.34 13.21 19.01
CA ALA A 305 -7.46 13.68 17.93
C ALA A 305 -6.63 14.91 18.33
N GLU A 306 -7.22 15.87 19.05
CA GLU A 306 -6.52 17.05 19.58
C GLU A 306 -5.50 16.70 20.68
N LYS A 307 -5.77 15.66 21.49
CA LYS A 307 -4.93 15.23 22.61
C LYS A 307 -3.77 14.31 22.20
N ILE A 308 -3.80 13.74 20.99
CA ILE A 308 -2.75 12.84 20.48
C ILE A 308 -1.42 13.61 20.39
N PRO A 309 -0.35 13.10 21.01
CA PRO A 309 0.93 13.80 21.03
C PRO A 309 1.63 13.78 19.68
N VAL A 310 2.33 14.88 19.39
CA VAL A 310 3.30 15.01 18.30
C VAL A 310 4.67 15.04 18.93
N PRO A 311 5.44 13.94 18.93
CA PRO A 311 6.73 13.88 19.58
C PRO A 311 7.70 14.91 19.00
N ARG A 312 8.29 15.73 19.87
CA ARG A 312 9.29 16.75 19.49
C ARG A 312 10.45 16.76 20.47
N ASP A 313 11.60 17.09 19.96
CA ASP A 313 12.75 17.39 20.78
C ASP A 313 12.50 18.69 21.58
N PRO A 314 12.63 18.68 22.91
CA PRO A 314 12.29 19.83 23.75
C PRO A 314 13.25 21.02 23.59
N GLU A 315 14.48 20.80 23.11
CA GLU A 315 15.49 21.85 22.95
C GLU A 315 15.43 22.48 21.55
N THR A 316 15.28 21.64 20.52
CA THR A 316 15.34 22.06 19.11
C THR A 316 13.98 22.23 18.44
N GLY A 317 12.92 21.66 19.03
CA GLY A 317 11.59 21.60 18.42
C GLY A 317 11.45 20.62 17.23
N ARG A 318 12.55 19.94 16.83
CA ARG A 318 12.54 18.99 15.71
C ARG A 318 11.65 17.79 16.02
N LEU A 319 11.04 17.21 15.01
CA LEU A 319 10.19 16.04 15.15
C LEU A 319 11.00 14.82 15.56
N ARG A 320 10.47 14.03 16.47
CA ARG A 320 10.98 12.70 16.83
C ARG A 320 10.11 11.63 16.19
N GLN A 321 10.70 10.49 15.82
CA GLN A 321 9.96 9.35 15.31
C GLN A 321 9.03 8.77 16.38
N ASP A 322 9.55 8.69 17.63
CA ASP A 322 8.87 8.11 18.78
C ASP A 322 9.59 8.50 20.09
N ASP A 323 9.16 7.92 21.21
CA ASP A 323 9.75 8.22 22.52
C ASP A 323 11.10 7.54 22.78
N SER A 324 11.61 6.67 21.87
CA SER A 324 12.81 5.87 22.16
C SER A 324 13.97 6.02 21.17
N LEU A 325 13.75 6.27 19.88
CA LEU A 325 14.79 6.26 18.84
C LEU A 325 15.97 7.20 19.19
N HIS A 326 15.68 8.36 19.78
CA HIS A 326 16.70 9.34 20.16
C HIS A 326 17.59 8.88 21.33
N LEU A 327 17.19 7.86 22.09
CA LEU A 327 17.92 7.28 23.22
C LEU A 327 18.85 6.16 22.81
N LEU A 328 18.74 5.66 21.57
CA LEU A 328 19.47 4.50 21.09
C LEU A 328 20.94 4.86 20.79
N GLU A 329 21.80 3.82 20.79
CA GLU A 329 23.24 3.95 20.56
C GLU A 329 23.53 4.45 19.14
N PRO A 330 24.18 5.60 18.95
CA PRO A 330 24.60 6.05 17.62
C PRO A 330 25.59 5.06 16.99
N VAL A 331 25.40 4.76 15.72
CA VAL A 331 26.30 3.89 14.95
C VAL A 331 26.46 4.46 13.54
N TYR A 332 27.60 4.18 12.92
CA TYR A 332 27.80 4.51 11.51
C TYR A 332 27.07 3.46 10.64
N PRO A 333 25.93 3.80 9.97
CA PRO A 333 25.07 2.82 9.32
C PRO A 333 25.78 1.89 8.33
N PRO A 334 26.76 2.36 7.50
CA PRO A 334 27.50 1.47 6.61
C PRO A 334 28.28 0.36 7.33
N SER A 335 28.64 0.53 8.63
CA SER A 335 29.34 -0.51 9.39
C SER A 335 28.47 -1.73 9.68
N LEU A 336 27.14 -1.57 9.61
CA LEU A 336 26.18 -2.67 9.80
C LEU A 336 25.95 -3.48 8.53
N LYS A 337 26.37 -2.97 7.37
CA LYS A 337 26.18 -3.63 6.07
C LYS A 337 27.46 -4.36 5.62
N GLN A 338 27.29 -5.55 5.03
CA GLN A 338 28.34 -6.24 4.29
C GLN A 338 27.77 -6.65 2.93
N GLY A 339 28.30 -6.05 1.86
CA GLY A 339 27.75 -6.26 0.53
C GLY A 339 26.32 -5.72 0.40
N ASP A 340 25.50 -6.37 -0.42
CA ASP A 340 24.14 -5.95 -0.75
C ASP A 340 23.07 -6.55 0.19
N GLY A 341 23.46 -7.35 1.17
CA GLY A 341 22.53 -8.01 2.09
C GLY A 341 21.99 -7.08 3.19
N ALA A 342 20.75 -7.35 3.65
CA ALA A 342 20.15 -6.65 4.76
C ALA A 342 20.91 -6.84 6.08
N SER A 343 20.96 -5.80 6.91
CA SER A 343 21.75 -5.75 8.14
C SER A 343 21.34 -6.83 9.15
N TYR A 344 20.06 -7.22 9.21
CA TYR A 344 19.57 -8.28 10.12
C TYR A 344 20.09 -9.67 9.79
N HIS A 345 20.65 -9.91 8.62
CA HIS A 345 21.34 -11.17 8.30
C HIS A 345 22.72 -11.25 8.97
N ARG A 346 23.25 -10.13 9.43
CA ARG A 346 24.57 -10.03 10.02
C ARG A 346 24.55 -9.71 11.52
N VAL A 347 23.67 -8.81 11.89
CA VAL A 347 23.47 -8.38 13.28
C VAL A 347 22.15 -8.94 13.75
N CYS A 348 22.13 -9.64 14.89
CA CYS A 348 20.89 -10.21 15.41
C CYS A 348 19.85 -9.09 15.66
N PHE A 349 18.58 -9.42 15.52
CA PHE A 349 17.48 -8.46 15.59
C PHE A 349 17.44 -7.72 16.93
N ASP A 350 17.66 -8.43 18.05
CA ASP A 350 17.78 -7.81 19.38
C ASP A 350 18.88 -6.73 19.45
N ARG A 351 20.02 -6.94 18.79
CA ARG A 351 21.10 -5.94 18.81
C ARG A 351 20.82 -4.75 17.91
N VAL A 352 20.23 -4.97 16.71
CA VAL A 352 19.94 -3.87 15.78
C VAL A 352 18.91 -2.90 16.35
N GLN A 353 17.94 -3.39 17.13
CA GLN A 353 16.95 -2.57 17.83
C GLN A 353 17.54 -1.59 18.86
N ARG A 354 18.80 -1.76 19.26
CA ARG A 354 19.49 -0.86 20.20
C ARG A 354 20.37 0.18 19.53
N PHE A 355 20.47 0.15 18.22
CA PHE A 355 21.18 1.17 17.45
C PHE A 355 20.21 2.26 16.94
N LYS A 356 20.70 3.50 16.89
CA LYS A 356 19.97 4.62 16.30
C LYS A 356 20.01 4.53 14.78
N VAL A 357 19.27 3.58 14.25
CA VAL A 357 19.07 3.32 12.81
C VAL A 357 17.60 2.94 12.56
N ILE A 358 17.14 3.11 11.34
CA ILE A 358 15.80 2.69 10.90
C ILE A 358 15.92 1.71 9.73
N LYS A 359 15.02 0.72 9.68
CA LYS A 359 14.95 -0.27 8.59
C LYS A 359 14.48 0.37 7.29
N GLN A 360 13.46 1.20 7.40
CA GLN A 360 12.75 1.85 6.31
C GLN A 360 12.17 3.19 6.79
N ALA A 361 11.64 3.99 5.85
CA ALA A 361 11.04 5.27 6.17
C ALA A 361 9.82 5.11 7.11
N ASP A 362 9.77 5.95 8.13
CA ASP A 362 8.65 6.12 9.06
C ASP A 362 8.15 7.58 8.98
N VAL A 363 8.91 8.52 9.53
CA VAL A 363 8.56 9.95 9.48
C VAL A 363 8.49 10.50 8.04
N LEU A 364 9.42 10.10 7.16
CA LEU A 364 9.38 10.53 5.76
C LEU A 364 8.16 9.94 5.03
N LEU A 365 7.76 8.69 5.32
CA LEU A 365 6.54 8.10 4.78
C LEU A 365 5.32 8.90 5.22
N LEU A 366 5.19 9.22 6.50
CA LEU A 366 4.11 10.06 7.00
C LEU A 366 3.99 11.38 6.24
N MET A 367 5.13 12.04 6.01
CA MET A 367 5.16 13.32 5.29
C MET A 367 4.77 13.21 3.82
N THR A 368 4.90 12.04 3.20
CA THR A 368 4.36 11.81 1.84
C THR A 368 2.86 11.57 1.85
N ARG A 369 2.30 10.99 2.91
CA ARG A 369 0.86 10.69 3.05
C ARG A 369 0.05 11.89 3.52
N LEU A 370 0.58 12.67 4.44
CA LEU A 370 -0.07 13.87 5.02
C LEU A 370 0.78 15.14 4.82
N PRO A 371 1.13 15.48 3.56
CA PRO A 371 2.12 16.54 3.29
C PRO A 371 1.70 17.93 3.76
N GLY A 372 0.39 18.16 3.90
CA GLY A 372 -0.17 19.44 4.34
C GLY A 372 0.01 19.73 5.83
N LEU A 373 0.39 18.72 6.64
CA LEU A 373 0.58 18.89 8.09
C LEU A 373 1.95 19.45 8.48
N PHE A 374 2.89 19.53 7.55
CA PHE A 374 4.28 19.85 7.83
C PHE A 374 4.77 21.05 7.02
N THR A 375 5.53 21.92 7.68
CA THR A 375 6.17 23.05 7.00
C THR A 375 7.35 22.58 6.14
N PRO A 376 7.82 23.40 5.17
CA PRO A 376 9.02 23.07 4.41
C PRO A 376 10.26 22.87 5.30
N GLU A 377 10.38 23.64 6.37
CA GLU A 377 11.49 23.58 7.33
C GLU A 377 11.46 22.27 8.13
N GLU A 378 10.27 21.80 8.55
CA GLU A 378 10.10 20.51 9.23
C GLU A 378 10.46 19.36 8.30
N LYS A 379 10.08 19.43 7.02
CA LYS A 379 10.41 18.41 6.01
C LYS A 379 11.91 18.37 5.74
N ALA A 380 12.57 19.53 5.63
CA ALA A 380 14.02 19.60 5.46
C ALA A 380 14.75 19.03 6.69
N ALA A 381 14.32 19.39 7.90
CA ALA A 381 14.88 18.86 9.13
C ALA A 381 14.67 17.33 9.26
N ALA A 382 13.50 16.83 8.88
CA ALA A 382 13.24 15.39 8.89
C ALA A 382 14.13 14.62 7.89
N TRP A 383 14.37 15.17 6.71
CA TRP A 383 15.33 14.58 5.76
C TRP A 383 16.74 14.48 6.35
N GLU A 384 17.24 15.57 6.97
CA GLU A 384 18.53 15.59 7.62
C GLU A 384 18.66 14.59 8.78
N ASP A 385 17.58 14.37 9.54
CA ASP A 385 17.59 13.51 10.72
C ASP A 385 17.42 12.02 10.38
N PHE A 386 16.59 11.66 9.39
CA PHE A 386 16.16 10.28 9.19
C PHE A 386 16.76 9.60 7.96
N GLU A 387 17.08 10.35 6.86
CA GLU A 387 17.73 9.72 5.69
C GLU A 387 19.10 9.13 6.04
N PRO A 388 20.00 9.82 6.75
CA PRO A 388 21.34 9.30 7.03
C PRO A 388 21.38 8.06 7.92
N ILE A 389 20.34 7.81 8.71
CA ILE A 389 20.25 6.64 9.61
C ILE A 389 19.42 5.50 9.02
N CYS A 390 18.85 5.67 7.83
CA CYS A 390 18.06 4.65 7.17
C CYS A 390 18.96 3.60 6.52
N LEU A 391 18.78 2.33 6.90
CA LEU A 391 19.54 1.22 6.37
C LEU A 391 19.00 0.72 5.02
N HIS A 392 17.80 1.11 4.64
CA HIS A 392 17.12 0.62 3.42
C HIS A 392 17.12 -0.91 3.33
N ASP A 393 16.85 -1.57 4.45
CA ASP A 393 16.77 -3.03 4.53
C ASP A 393 15.38 -3.59 4.20
N SER A 394 14.49 -2.70 3.81
CA SER A 394 13.16 -2.99 3.27
C SER A 394 13.01 -2.45 1.85
N THR A 395 12.31 -3.18 1.02
CA THR A 395 12.01 -2.77 -0.36
C THR A 395 11.05 -1.57 -0.43
N LEU A 396 10.30 -1.30 0.63
CA LEU A 396 9.42 -0.12 0.74
C LEU A 396 10.22 1.20 0.85
N SER A 397 11.48 1.11 1.27
CA SER A 397 12.25 2.30 1.64
C SER A 397 12.65 3.18 0.45
N PHE A 398 13.12 2.58 -0.66
CA PHE A 398 13.65 3.37 -1.79
C PHE A 398 12.59 4.23 -2.46
N ALA A 399 11.41 3.66 -2.72
CA ALA A 399 10.33 4.38 -3.38
C ALA A 399 9.79 5.52 -2.50
N THR A 400 9.65 5.30 -1.18
CA THR A 400 9.25 6.36 -0.23
C THR A 400 10.25 7.52 -0.21
N HIS A 401 11.56 7.22 -0.15
CA HIS A 401 12.58 8.27 -0.20
C HIS A 401 12.58 9.02 -1.53
N ALA A 402 12.34 8.31 -2.65
CA ALA A 402 12.21 8.93 -3.96
C ALA A 402 11.01 9.89 -4.02
N LEU A 403 9.85 9.43 -3.55
CA LEU A 403 8.61 10.23 -3.53
C LEU A 403 8.79 11.47 -2.65
N PHE A 404 9.30 11.28 -1.42
CA PHE A 404 9.57 12.40 -0.51
C PHE A 404 10.52 13.42 -1.14
N ALA A 405 11.64 12.96 -1.70
CA ALA A 405 12.66 13.82 -2.32
C ALA A 405 12.11 14.59 -3.54
N ALA A 406 11.32 13.93 -4.39
CA ALA A 406 10.68 14.59 -5.53
C ALA A 406 9.68 15.67 -5.10
N GLN A 407 8.89 15.41 -4.04
CA GLN A 407 7.93 16.37 -3.50
C GLN A 407 8.58 17.57 -2.79
N ASN A 408 9.83 17.45 -2.37
CA ASN A 408 10.52 18.46 -1.56
C ASN A 408 11.77 19.06 -2.23
N ALA A 409 11.80 19.08 -3.56
CA ALA A 409 12.84 19.71 -4.38
C ALA A 409 14.28 19.20 -4.10
N LEU A 410 14.43 17.89 -3.91
CA LEU A 410 15.71 17.20 -3.76
C LEU A 410 16.02 16.32 -5.00
N PRO A 411 16.26 16.89 -6.19
CA PRO A 411 16.26 16.16 -7.45
C PRO A 411 17.29 15.04 -7.51
N ASP A 412 18.52 15.25 -7.01
CA ASP A 412 19.58 14.23 -7.02
C ASP A 412 19.20 13.00 -6.17
N ALA A 413 18.56 13.23 -5.03
CA ALA A 413 18.08 12.16 -4.18
C ALA A 413 16.87 11.46 -4.79
N ALA A 414 15.93 12.22 -5.37
CA ALA A 414 14.76 11.68 -6.04
C ALA A 414 15.13 10.73 -7.17
N GLU A 415 16.02 11.16 -8.08
CA GLU A 415 16.50 10.33 -9.18
C GLU A 415 17.26 9.10 -8.69
N ARG A 416 18.17 9.25 -7.72
CA ARG A 416 18.96 8.15 -7.16
C ARG A 416 18.11 7.07 -6.51
N TYR A 417 17.13 7.44 -5.71
CA TYR A 417 16.25 6.48 -5.03
C TYR A 417 15.21 5.89 -5.96
N TRP A 418 14.69 6.71 -6.89
CA TRP A 418 13.74 6.22 -7.89
C TRP A 418 14.37 5.20 -8.85
N GLU A 419 15.60 5.39 -9.29
CA GLU A 419 16.32 4.39 -10.08
C GLU A 419 16.41 3.05 -9.35
N LYS A 420 16.75 3.05 -8.05
CA LYS A 420 16.79 1.81 -7.24
C LYS A 420 15.42 1.16 -7.12
N ALA A 421 14.37 1.93 -6.92
CA ALA A 421 13.01 1.43 -6.81
C ALA A 421 12.48 0.91 -8.14
N LEU A 422 12.67 1.66 -9.24
CA LEU A 422 12.23 1.30 -10.58
C LEU A 422 12.83 -0.02 -11.09
N TYR A 423 14.10 -0.23 -10.80
CA TYR A 423 14.83 -1.44 -11.23
C TYR A 423 14.95 -2.50 -10.14
N LEU A 424 14.21 -2.37 -9.02
CA LEU A 424 14.37 -3.22 -7.84
C LEU A 424 14.29 -4.71 -8.20
N ASP A 425 13.23 -5.12 -8.87
CA ASP A 425 13.03 -6.51 -9.29
C ASP A 425 13.76 -6.84 -10.61
N LEU A 426 13.87 -5.90 -11.54
CA LEU A 426 14.51 -6.12 -12.83
C LEU A 426 16.03 -6.35 -12.71
N ARG A 427 16.68 -5.76 -11.71
CA ARG A 427 18.14 -5.88 -11.46
C ARG A 427 18.43 -6.63 -10.16
N ASP A 428 17.40 -7.17 -9.51
CA ASP A 428 17.52 -7.88 -8.22
C ASP A 428 18.32 -7.09 -7.18
N VAL A 429 17.97 -5.80 -7.03
CA VAL A 429 18.72 -4.84 -6.19
C VAL A 429 18.88 -5.33 -4.74
N MET A 430 17.92 -6.08 -4.22
CA MET A 430 17.94 -6.65 -2.86
C MET A 430 18.54 -8.08 -2.81
N GLY A 431 18.86 -8.67 -3.95
CA GLY A 431 19.43 -10.03 -4.03
C GLY A 431 18.46 -11.15 -3.65
N ASN A 432 17.14 -10.89 -3.71
CA ASN A 432 16.14 -11.86 -3.24
C ASN A 432 14.92 -12.03 -4.16
N THR A 433 14.81 -11.30 -5.26
CA THR A 433 13.66 -11.39 -6.17
C THR A 433 13.45 -12.80 -6.71
N GLY A 434 14.53 -13.48 -7.14
CA GLY A 434 14.46 -14.84 -7.63
C GLY A 434 14.11 -15.89 -6.57
N LYS A 435 14.31 -15.59 -5.29
CA LYS A 435 14.06 -16.53 -4.17
C LYS A 435 12.77 -16.23 -3.42
N GLU A 436 12.34 -14.99 -3.38
CA GLU A 436 11.25 -14.52 -2.55
C GLU A 436 10.10 -13.89 -3.36
N GLY A 437 10.24 -13.79 -4.68
CA GLY A 437 9.24 -13.21 -5.56
C GLY A 437 9.32 -11.67 -5.68
N LEU A 438 8.32 -11.10 -6.35
CA LEU A 438 8.22 -9.67 -6.63
C LEU A 438 8.01 -8.82 -5.38
N HIS A 439 8.34 -7.54 -5.48
CA HIS A 439 8.16 -6.56 -4.40
C HIS A 439 7.08 -5.54 -4.79
N LEU A 440 5.81 -5.99 -4.83
CA LEU A 440 4.70 -5.22 -5.42
C LEU A 440 4.49 -3.85 -4.79
N ALA A 441 4.63 -3.73 -3.46
CA ALA A 441 4.49 -2.45 -2.78
C ALA A 441 5.52 -1.40 -3.26
N CYS A 442 6.78 -1.82 -3.49
CA CYS A 442 7.78 -0.96 -4.10
C CYS A 442 7.39 -0.53 -5.51
N LEU A 443 6.85 -1.44 -6.32
CA LEU A 443 6.37 -1.13 -7.68
C LEU A 443 5.21 -0.12 -7.63
N GLY A 444 4.26 -0.31 -6.72
CA GLY A 444 3.13 0.62 -6.53
C GLY A 444 3.59 2.02 -6.14
N GLU A 445 4.51 2.13 -5.18
CA GLU A 445 5.03 3.44 -4.78
C GLU A 445 6.02 4.05 -5.80
N THR A 446 6.64 3.22 -6.64
CA THR A 446 7.41 3.72 -7.80
C THR A 446 6.49 4.45 -8.78
N TRP A 447 5.29 3.91 -9.03
CA TRP A 447 4.27 4.61 -9.80
C TRP A 447 3.80 5.90 -9.09
N GLN A 448 3.58 5.84 -7.77
CA GLN A 448 3.23 7.04 -6.99
C GLN A 448 4.32 8.12 -7.08
N THR A 449 5.61 7.73 -7.07
CA THR A 449 6.72 8.67 -7.25
C THR A 449 6.64 9.36 -8.60
N LEU A 450 6.29 8.63 -9.67
CA LEU A 450 6.08 9.23 -10.97
C LEU A 450 4.90 10.21 -10.97
N ALA A 451 3.73 9.79 -10.45
CA ALA A 451 2.51 10.57 -10.49
C ALA A 451 2.52 11.74 -9.48
N PHE A 452 2.77 11.46 -8.20
CA PHE A 452 2.70 12.48 -7.14
C PHE A 452 4.03 13.20 -6.88
N GLY A 453 5.16 12.62 -7.29
CA GLY A 453 6.49 13.20 -7.22
C GLY A 453 6.84 14.01 -8.48
N PHE A 454 7.22 13.32 -9.55
CA PHE A 454 7.75 13.95 -10.77
C PHE A 454 6.70 14.72 -11.57
N ALA A 455 5.50 14.16 -11.75
CA ALA A 455 4.40 14.91 -12.34
C ALA A 455 3.79 15.92 -11.36
N GLY A 456 4.01 15.72 -10.07
CA GLY A 456 3.50 16.60 -9.04
C GLY A 456 1.98 16.67 -8.98
N LEU A 457 1.30 15.56 -9.33
CA LEU A 457 -0.16 15.48 -9.26
C LEU A 457 -0.64 15.75 -7.82
N ARG A 458 -1.61 16.64 -7.70
CA ARG A 458 -2.32 16.94 -6.45
C ARG A 458 -3.80 16.79 -6.71
N LEU A 459 -4.49 16.10 -5.82
CA LEU A 459 -5.91 15.84 -5.89
C LEU A 459 -6.60 16.65 -4.79
N GLY A 460 -7.62 17.40 -5.13
CA GLY A 460 -8.31 18.27 -4.18
C GLY A 460 -9.75 18.53 -4.57
N PRO A 461 -10.54 19.16 -3.70
CA PRO A 461 -11.96 19.39 -3.92
C PRO A 461 -12.27 20.16 -5.20
N ASP A 462 -11.37 21.03 -5.62
CA ASP A 462 -11.51 21.86 -6.83
C ASP A 462 -11.05 21.13 -8.12
N GLY A 463 -10.54 19.90 -7.99
CA GLY A 463 -10.04 19.10 -9.09
C GLY A 463 -8.55 18.78 -8.98
N PRO A 464 -7.99 18.05 -9.97
CA PRO A 464 -6.57 17.72 -10.00
C PRO A 464 -5.72 18.92 -10.50
N GLU A 465 -4.52 19.06 -9.93
CA GLU A 465 -3.50 20.02 -10.31
C GLU A 465 -2.15 19.34 -10.58
N LEU A 466 -1.29 19.98 -11.37
CA LEU A 466 0.08 19.51 -11.65
C LEU A 466 1.13 20.52 -11.17
N ARG A 467 2.12 20.05 -10.43
CA ARG A 467 3.31 20.82 -10.00
C ARG A 467 4.57 20.01 -10.30
N PRO A 468 4.96 19.92 -11.58
CA PRO A 468 5.97 18.96 -12.03
C PRO A 468 7.39 19.33 -11.61
N ALA A 469 8.19 18.28 -11.39
CA ALA A 469 9.62 18.32 -11.20
C ALA A 469 10.25 17.11 -11.94
N LEU A 470 10.33 17.18 -13.26
CA LEU A 470 10.78 16.07 -14.10
C LEU A 470 12.25 15.74 -13.81
N PRO A 471 12.62 14.43 -13.84
CA PRO A 471 14.00 14.00 -13.81
C PRO A 471 14.81 14.58 -14.97
N ARG A 472 16.12 14.71 -14.75
CA ARG A 472 17.05 15.23 -15.77
C ARG A 472 17.03 14.34 -17.02
N GLY A 473 17.01 14.98 -18.18
CA GLY A 473 17.00 14.31 -19.49
C GLY A 473 15.61 13.91 -19.99
N TRP A 474 14.58 13.91 -19.14
CA TRP A 474 13.21 13.70 -19.61
C TRP A 474 12.73 14.92 -20.38
N LYS A 475 12.18 14.68 -21.58
CA LYS A 475 11.61 15.73 -22.44
C LYS A 475 10.13 15.91 -22.19
N ALA A 476 9.43 14.80 -21.95
CA ALA A 476 8.02 14.81 -21.60
C ALA A 476 7.62 13.59 -20.77
N LEU A 477 6.56 13.78 -19.99
CA LEU A 477 5.83 12.74 -19.29
C LEU A 477 4.34 12.90 -19.62
N ARG A 478 3.69 11.81 -20.06
CA ARG A 478 2.26 11.77 -20.36
C ARG A 478 1.65 10.55 -19.72
N PHE A 479 0.47 10.73 -19.08
CA PHE A 479 -0.31 9.62 -18.53
C PHE A 479 -1.78 10.02 -18.38
N ARG A 480 -2.63 9.00 -18.26
CA ARG A 480 -4.05 9.15 -17.91
C ARG A 480 -4.27 8.74 -16.47
N PHE A 481 -5.34 9.23 -15.87
CA PHE A 481 -5.81 8.80 -14.56
C PHE A 481 -7.29 9.09 -14.38
N LEU A 482 -7.92 8.38 -13.46
CA LEU A 482 -9.31 8.55 -13.06
C LEU A 482 -9.39 9.44 -11.82
N TYR A 483 -10.32 10.37 -11.78
CA TYR A 483 -10.61 11.15 -10.60
C TYR A 483 -12.08 11.56 -10.56
N ARG A 484 -12.80 11.16 -9.51
CA ARG A 484 -14.25 11.42 -9.33
C ARG A 484 -15.08 11.00 -10.54
N GLY A 485 -14.83 9.79 -11.03
CA GLY A 485 -15.56 9.21 -12.16
C GLY A 485 -15.24 9.81 -13.53
N LYS A 486 -14.27 10.71 -13.61
CA LYS A 486 -13.80 11.34 -14.84
C LYS A 486 -12.42 10.82 -15.22
N SER A 487 -12.17 10.71 -16.53
CA SER A 487 -10.85 10.44 -17.08
C SER A 487 -10.11 11.77 -17.34
N TRP A 488 -8.86 11.81 -16.91
CA TRP A 488 -7.98 12.95 -17.06
C TRP A 488 -6.71 12.56 -17.80
N ARG A 489 -6.21 13.47 -18.60
CA ARG A 489 -4.92 13.34 -19.27
C ARG A 489 -3.96 14.42 -18.81
N ALA A 490 -2.81 13.99 -18.26
CA ALA A 490 -1.69 14.86 -17.93
C ALA A 490 -0.66 14.85 -19.09
N GLU A 491 -0.23 16.02 -19.52
CA GLU A 491 0.90 16.22 -20.42
C GLU A 491 1.86 17.24 -19.82
N ILE A 492 3.07 16.81 -19.54
CA ILE A 492 4.12 17.60 -18.91
C ILE A 492 5.33 17.59 -19.84
N LYS A 493 5.78 18.77 -20.25
CA LYS A 493 6.98 18.97 -21.07
C LYS A 493 8.01 19.76 -20.29
N ALA A 494 9.30 19.44 -20.48
CA ALA A 494 10.38 20.11 -19.76
C ALA A 494 10.47 21.62 -20.05
N ASP A 495 10.02 22.05 -21.22
CA ASP A 495 10.12 23.42 -21.74
C ASP A 495 8.78 24.14 -21.89
N ALA A 496 7.70 23.59 -21.34
CA ALA A 496 6.36 24.19 -21.43
C ALA A 496 5.56 24.03 -20.12
N PRO A 497 4.58 24.89 -19.87
CA PRO A 497 3.65 24.68 -18.76
C PRO A 497 2.94 23.32 -18.84
N PRO A 498 2.68 22.67 -17.71
CA PRO A 498 1.94 21.41 -17.70
C PRO A 498 0.52 21.62 -18.21
N ALA A 499 0.01 20.65 -18.94
CA ALA A 499 -1.39 20.63 -19.41
C ALA A 499 -2.14 19.49 -18.72
N LEU A 500 -3.34 19.79 -18.25
CA LEU A 500 -4.29 18.85 -17.68
C LEU A 500 -5.61 18.98 -18.39
N ARG A 501 -6.18 17.89 -18.90
CA ARG A 501 -7.42 17.89 -19.66
C ARG A 501 -8.32 16.75 -19.19
N GLU A 502 -9.60 17.03 -19.07
CA GLU A 502 -10.64 16.01 -18.96
C GLU A 502 -10.85 15.41 -20.35
N ASP A 503 -10.82 14.07 -20.47
CA ASP A 503 -11.04 13.32 -21.74
C ASP A 503 -12.52 13.18 -22.07
#